data_07404e2acaabec75890a0fb771c771f8
#
_entry.id   07404e2acaabec75890a0fb771c771f8
#
_cell.length_a   1.000
_cell.length_b   1.000
_cell.length_c   1.000
_cell.angle_alpha   90.00
_cell.angle_beta   90.00
_cell.angle_gamma   90.00
#
_symmetry.space_group_name_H-M   'P 1'
#
loop_
_entity.id
_entity.type
_entity.pdbx_description
1 polymer ?
#
loop_
_entity_poly.entity_id
_entity_poly.type
_entity_poly.pdbx_seq_one_letter_code
_entity_poly.pdbx_strand_id
1 'polypeptide(L)'
;YHDGIINGASYYTGHGSGATGWAPIMGVGYYKQLVQWSQGEYASANNTEDDIQIIQNNGALLMADDHGNDQANSTVLGNTTDGTTVTLNGTGLIERRTDIDFFHFVSGNGNVSLTINPVPFSPNLDILAELYDANGSLIATSNPVDGLSAFINETALPAGEYFISIDGIGKGDPLGIGYTDYASLGQYSISGIVPDPGVLQSPVAVASATLPLNGPAP
;
A
#
# COMPACT_ATOMS: atom_id res chain seq x y z
N TYR A 1 -23.17 20.57 -4.39
CA TYR A 1 -24.44 19.87 -4.14
C TYR A 1 -24.27 18.91 -2.96
N HIS A 2 -25.38 18.40 -2.41
CA HIS A 2 -25.34 17.45 -1.31
C HIS A 2 -25.44 16.02 -1.84
N ASP A 3 -24.72 15.11 -1.23
CA ASP A 3 -24.80 13.69 -1.52
C ASP A 3 -25.90 13.03 -0.68
N GLY A 4 -26.98 12.70 -1.31
CA GLY A 4 -28.16 12.08 -0.71
C GLY A 4 -28.65 10.87 -1.50
N ILE A 5 -29.91 10.48 -1.29
CA ILE A 5 -30.55 9.33 -1.93
C ILE A 5 -31.77 9.83 -2.76
N ILE A 6 -31.89 9.33 -3.99
CA ILE A 6 -33.05 9.58 -4.85
C ILE A 6 -34.34 9.20 -4.10
N ASN A 7 -35.26 10.16 -4.00
CA ASN A 7 -36.55 10.00 -3.28
C ASN A 7 -36.41 9.60 -1.80
N GLY A 8 -35.22 9.86 -1.18
CA GLY A 8 -34.91 9.49 0.18
C GLY A 8 -34.26 10.63 0.97
N ALA A 9 -33.26 10.30 1.80
CA ALA A 9 -32.58 11.27 2.63
C ALA A 9 -31.80 12.29 1.79
N SER A 10 -31.88 13.57 2.18
CA SER A 10 -31.15 14.66 1.52
C SER A 10 -29.62 14.52 1.71
N TYR A 11 -29.19 13.79 2.74
CA TYR A 11 -27.78 13.54 3.04
C TYR A 11 -27.58 12.06 3.29
N TYR A 12 -26.69 11.44 2.56
CA TYR A 12 -26.35 10.02 2.72
C TYR A 12 -25.46 9.80 3.94
N THR A 13 -25.84 8.86 4.81
CA THR A 13 -25.13 8.56 6.05
C THR A 13 -24.00 7.56 5.86
N GLY A 14 -23.77 7.12 4.62
CA GLY A 14 -22.77 6.11 4.30
C GLY A 14 -23.18 4.69 4.65
N HIS A 15 -22.27 3.76 4.42
CA HIS A 15 -22.45 2.32 4.63
C HIS A 15 -21.18 1.67 5.20
N GLY A 16 -21.21 0.35 5.43
CA GLY A 16 -20.08 -0.35 6.04
C GLY A 16 -19.84 0.06 7.50
N SER A 17 -18.77 -0.47 8.08
CA SER A 17 -18.36 -0.23 9.48
C SER A 17 -16.85 -0.39 9.66
N GLY A 18 -16.33 -0.01 10.84
CA GLY A 18 -14.88 -0.07 11.13
C GLY A 18 -14.05 0.92 10.31
N ALA A 19 -12.78 0.61 10.12
CA ALA A 19 -11.83 1.48 9.38
C ALA A 19 -12.27 1.75 7.94
N THR A 20 -12.97 0.81 7.32
CA THR A 20 -13.49 0.88 5.95
C THR A 20 -14.98 1.23 5.87
N GLY A 21 -15.59 1.69 6.97
CA GLY A 21 -16.94 2.29 6.95
C GLY A 21 -16.89 3.63 6.24
N TRP A 22 -17.61 3.75 5.12
CA TRP A 22 -17.50 4.82 4.14
C TRP A 22 -18.72 5.75 4.11
N ALA A 23 -18.48 7.03 3.89
CA ALA A 23 -19.49 8.03 3.53
C ALA A 23 -18.91 9.10 2.59
N PRO A 24 -19.74 9.70 1.70
CA PRO A 24 -19.31 10.84 0.93
C PRO A 24 -19.18 12.09 1.83
N ILE A 25 -18.17 12.93 1.55
CA ILE A 25 -17.90 14.13 2.37
C ILE A 25 -19.05 15.15 2.32
N MET A 26 -19.79 15.22 1.21
CA MET A 26 -20.97 16.08 1.05
C MET A 26 -22.27 15.43 1.56
N GLY A 27 -22.19 14.24 2.15
CA GLY A 27 -23.25 13.55 2.87
C GLY A 27 -23.18 13.79 4.39
N VAL A 28 -23.35 12.72 5.19
CA VAL A 28 -23.22 12.72 6.66
C VAL A 28 -22.14 11.73 7.08
N GLY A 29 -20.89 12.20 7.12
CA GLY A 29 -19.73 11.37 7.47
C GLY A 29 -19.45 11.19 8.95
N TYR A 30 -20.23 11.78 9.88
CA TYR A 30 -19.92 11.82 11.34
C TYR A 30 -19.73 10.47 12.01
N TYR A 31 -20.29 9.41 11.45
CA TYR A 31 -20.27 8.07 12.02
C TYR A 31 -19.43 7.07 11.21
N LYS A 32 -18.65 7.58 10.24
CA LYS A 32 -17.78 6.79 9.38
C LYS A 32 -16.32 7.22 9.56
N GLN A 33 -15.42 6.25 9.44
CA GLN A 33 -13.99 6.55 9.56
C GLN A 33 -13.39 6.99 8.23
N LEU A 34 -13.92 6.44 7.13
CA LEU A 34 -13.50 6.80 5.78
C LEU A 34 -14.53 7.78 5.19
N VAL A 35 -14.11 9.03 5.01
CA VAL A 35 -14.96 10.09 4.46
C VAL A 35 -14.28 10.69 3.24
N GLN A 36 -14.82 10.39 2.05
CA GLN A 36 -14.17 10.68 0.78
C GLN A 36 -15.02 11.59 -0.12
N TRP A 37 -14.37 12.23 -1.10
CA TRP A 37 -15.06 12.85 -2.23
C TRP A 37 -15.81 11.78 -3.02
N SER A 38 -16.89 12.16 -3.72
CA SER A 38 -17.77 11.25 -4.43
C SER A 38 -18.08 11.76 -5.83
N GLN A 39 -18.41 10.84 -6.71
CA GLN A 39 -19.09 11.09 -7.98
C GLN A 39 -20.39 10.25 -8.06
N GLY A 40 -20.95 9.91 -6.90
CA GLY A 40 -22.21 9.17 -6.81
C GLY A 40 -22.09 7.66 -6.92
N GLU A 41 -20.97 7.06 -6.48
CA GLU A 41 -20.71 5.62 -6.61
C GLU A 41 -21.36 4.76 -5.51
N TYR A 42 -22.49 5.18 -4.98
CA TYR A 42 -23.26 4.42 -3.99
C TYR A 42 -24.72 4.22 -4.43
N ALA A 43 -25.39 3.26 -3.81
CA ALA A 43 -26.75 2.88 -4.21
C ALA A 43 -27.73 4.06 -4.14
N SER A 44 -28.44 4.33 -5.23
CA SER A 44 -29.45 5.38 -5.36
C SER A 44 -28.93 6.80 -5.10
N ALA A 45 -27.67 7.08 -5.43
CA ALA A 45 -27.10 8.42 -5.35
C ALA A 45 -27.96 9.43 -6.12
N ASN A 46 -28.26 10.58 -5.49
CA ASN A 46 -29.02 11.66 -6.12
C ASN A 46 -28.13 12.71 -6.79
N ASN A 47 -26.82 12.66 -6.52
CA ASN A 47 -25.79 13.49 -7.10
C ASN A 47 -24.71 12.57 -7.71
N THR A 48 -24.33 12.85 -8.96
CA THR A 48 -23.30 12.12 -9.71
C THR A 48 -22.26 13.08 -10.30
N GLU A 49 -22.12 14.27 -9.71
CA GLU A 49 -21.10 15.24 -10.10
C GLU A 49 -19.73 14.73 -9.62
N ASP A 50 -18.71 14.95 -10.45
CA ASP A 50 -17.31 14.66 -10.10
C ASP A 50 -16.78 15.75 -9.18
N ASP A 51 -16.80 15.50 -7.88
CA ASP A 51 -16.38 16.45 -6.85
C ASP A 51 -14.94 16.92 -7.05
N ILE A 52 -14.01 15.99 -7.34
CA ILE A 52 -12.59 16.30 -7.53
C ILE A 52 -12.40 17.17 -8.76
N GLN A 53 -13.09 16.88 -9.86
CA GLN A 53 -13.03 17.70 -11.06
C GLN A 53 -13.63 19.10 -10.83
N ILE A 54 -14.71 19.21 -10.07
CA ILE A 54 -15.31 20.49 -9.70
C ILE A 54 -14.34 21.32 -8.87
N ILE A 55 -13.68 20.70 -7.87
CA ILE A 55 -12.68 21.35 -7.04
C ILE A 55 -11.52 21.90 -7.89
N GLN A 56 -11.01 21.10 -8.82
CA GLN A 56 -9.97 21.52 -9.75
C GLN A 56 -10.41 22.67 -10.67
N ASN A 57 -11.61 22.60 -11.21
CA ASN A 57 -12.18 23.64 -12.06
C ASN A 57 -12.38 24.99 -11.31
N ASN A 58 -12.47 24.92 -9.98
CA ASN A 58 -12.57 26.10 -9.11
C ASN A 58 -11.20 26.56 -8.57
N GLY A 59 -10.11 26.01 -9.07
CA GLY A 59 -8.74 26.52 -8.85
C GLY A 59 -7.93 25.78 -7.78
N ALA A 60 -8.47 24.74 -7.12
CA ALA A 60 -7.70 23.87 -6.24
C ALA A 60 -7.13 22.69 -7.06
N LEU A 61 -5.96 22.90 -7.65
CA LEU A 61 -5.29 21.88 -8.44
C LEU A 61 -4.81 20.72 -7.57
N LEU A 62 -4.73 19.51 -8.16
CA LEU A 62 -4.06 18.38 -7.52
C LEU A 62 -2.58 18.72 -7.26
N MET A 63 -2.01 18.11 -6.25
CA MET A 63 -0.58 18.16 -5.99
C MET A 63 0.19 17.57 -7.18
N ALA A 64 1.46 17.92 -7.30
CA ALA A 64 2.33 17.26 -8.26
C ALA A 64 2.66 15.85 -7.77
N ASP A 65 2.78 14.92 -8.70
CA ASP A 65 3.29 13.57 -8.49
C ASP A 65 4.68 13.64 -7.82
N ASP A 66 4.85 12.95 -6.69
CA ASP A 66 6.06 13.02 -5.86
C ASP A 66 6.98 11.80 -6.05
N HIS A 67 6.47 10.69 -6.62
CA HIS A 67 7.24 9.50 -6.95
C HIS A 67 6.91 8.98 -8.35
N GLY A 68 7.79 8.17 -8.93
CA GLY A 68 7.54 7.64 -10.28
C GLY A 68 6.62 6.42 -10.27
N ASN A 69 5.81 6.28 -11.31
CA ASN A 69 4.74 5.29 -11.45
C ASN A 69 5.21 3.91 -11.98
N ASP A 70 6.52 3.66 -12.03
CA ASP A 70 7.08 2.38 -12.49
C ASP A 70 8.45 2.09 -11.88
N GLN A 71 8.96 0.87 -12.07
CA GLN A 71 10.25 0.45 -11.55
C GLN A 71 11.43 1.30 -12.05
N ALA A 72 11.37 1.77 -13.29
CA ALA A 72 12.47 2.53 -13.91
C ALA A 72 12.60 3.94 -13.31
N ASN A 73 11.51 4.49 -12.78
CA ASN A 73 11.41 5.80 -12.17
C ASN A 73 11.23 5.75 -10.64
N SER A 74 11.43 4.57 -10.04
CA SER A 74 11.24 4.34 -8.61
C SER A 74 12.19 5.16 -7.73
N THR A 75 11.71 5.55 -6.57
CA THR A 75 12.48 6.28 -5.54
C THR A 75 13.19 5.30 -4.60
N VAL A 76 14.45 5.57 -4.26
CA VAL A 76 15.18 4.78 -3.25
C VAL A 76 14.54 4.98 -1.87
N LEU A 77 14.18 3.91 -1.16
CA LEU A 77 13.78 4.03 0.24
C LEU A 77 14.95 4.51 1.11
N GLY A 78 14.67 5.48 1.98
CA GLY A 78 15.62 5.89 3.01
C GLY A 78 16.01 4.70 3.88
N ASN A 79 17.29 4.62 4.27
CA ASN A 79 17.77 3.47 5.02
C ASN A 79 18.80 3.85 6.10
N THR A 80 18.83 3.03 7.16
CA THR A 80 19.89 3.04 8.19
C THR A 80 20.22 1.61 8.56
N THR A 81 21.51 1.29 8.72
CA THR A 81 21.96 -0.06 9.08
C THR A 81 22.56 -0.11 10.48
N ASP A 82 22.37 -1.23 11.18
CA ASP A 82 23.06 -1.59 12.41
C ASP A 82 24.19 -2.61 12.18
N GLY A 83 24.47 -2.93 10.90
CA GLY A 83 25.46 -3.93 10.48
C GLY A 83 24.91 -5.36 10.41
N THR A 84 23.62 -5.57 10.71
CA THR A 84 22.94 -6.87 10.64
C THR A 84 21.64 -6.73 9.87
N THR A 85 20.89 -5.67 10.15
CA THR A 85 19.65 -5.32 9.49
C THR A 85 19.71 -3.90 8.96
N VAL A 86 18.88 -3.64 7.95
CA VAL A 86 18.60 -2.30 7.43
C VAL A 86 17.17 -1.93 7.79
N THR A 87 17.01 -0.79 8.47
CA THR A 87 15.72 -0.16 8.68
C THR A 87 15.42 0.73 7.48
N LEU A 88 14.29 0.48 6.84
CA LEU A 88 13.79 1.24 5.69
C LEU A 88 12.73 2.26 6.13
N ASN A 89 12.69 3.40 5.48
CA ASN A 89 11.66 4.41 5.65
C ASN A 89 11.38 5.16 4.36
N GLY A 90 10.14 5.61 4.22
CA GLY A 90 9.67 6.42 3.09
C GLY A 90 8.35 7.09 3.42
N THR A 91 7.99 8.08 2.65
CA THR A 91 6.68 8.75 2.67
C THR A 91 6.29 9.09 1.25
N GLY A 92 5.02 9.20 0.95
CA GLY A 92 4.52 9.63 -0.34
C GLY A 92 3.08 10.12 -0.25
N LEU A 93 2.53 10.49 -1.39
CA LEU A 93 1.19 11.02 -1.55
C LEU A 93 0.55 10.43 -2.82
N ILE A 94 -0.48 9.64 -2.68
CA ILE A 94 -1.36 9.31 -3.81
C ILE A 94 -2.28 10.52 -4.04
N GLU A 95 -1.99 11.34 -5.06
CA GLU A 95 -2.72 12.58 -5.29
C GLU A 95 -3.83 12.47 -6.32
N ARG A 96 -3.87 11.38 -7.09
CA ARG A 96 -4.91 11.11 -8.09
C ARG A 96 -5.18 9.60 -8.21
N ARG A 97 -6.34 9.24 -8.73
CA ARG A 97 -6.80 7.86 -8.93
C ARG A 97 -5.87 6.97 -9.77
N THR A 98 -5.06 7.56 -10.64
CA THR A 98 -4.16 6.82 -11.55
C THR A 98 -2.71 6.84 -11.10
N ASP A 99 -2.46 7.34 -9.93
CA ASP A 99 -1.15 7.44 -9.34
C ASP A 99 -0.74 6.13 -8.66
N ILE A 100 0.50 5.70 -8.90
CA ILE A 100 1.10 4.52 -8.28
C ILE A 100 2.55 4.87 -7.94
N ASP A 101 2.87 4.95 -6.69
CA ASP A 101 4.23 5.27 -6.24
C ASP A 101 5.12 4.03 -6.21
N PHE A 102 6.24 4.07 -6.90
CA PHE A 102 7.24 3.02 -6.86
C PHE A 102 8.47 3.41 -6.05
N PHE A 103 8.87 2.50 -5.16
CA PHE A 103 10.13 2.59 -4.41
C PHE A 103 10.98 1.36 -4.67
N HIS A 104 12.30 1.48 -4.41
CA HIS A 104 13.20 0.34 -4.43
C HIS A 104 14.14 0.34 -3.22
N PHE A 105 14.62 -0.86 -2.88
CA PHE A 105 15.57 -1.12 -1.81
C PHE A 105 16.42 -2.36 -2.12
N VAL A 106 17.55 -2.47 -1.45
CA VAL A 106 18.40 -3.67 -1.54
C VAL A 106 18.33 -4.43 -0.23
N SER A 107 18.18 -5.75 -0.30
CA SER A 107 18.13 -6.66 0.85
C SER A 107 19.16 -7.76 0.75
N GLY A 108 19.72 -8.18 1.88
CA GLY A 108 20.44 -9.46 2.01
C GLY A 108 19.49 -10.66 1.98
N ASN A 109 20.04 -11.88 2.10
CA ASN A 109 19.21 -13.08 2.23
C ASN A 109 18.43 -13.08 3.55
N GLY A 110 17.13 -13.34 3.51
CA GLY A 110 16.33 -13.52 4.72
C GLY A 110 14.93 -12.93 4.65
N ASN A 111 14.43 -12.47 5.79
CA ASN A 111 13.05 -12.00 5.91
C ASN A 111 12.95 -10.50 5.61
N VAL A 112 11.99 -10.13 4.79
CA VAL A 112 11.61 -8.74 4.48
C VAL A 112 10.28 -8.44 5.16
N SER A 113 10.24 -7.38 5.96
CA SER A 113 9.03 -6.92 6.63
C SER A 113 8.84 -5.43 6.35
N LEU A 114 7.73 -5.08 5.70
CA LEU A 114 7.34 -3.71 5.38
C LEU A 114 5.94 -3.44 5.92
N THR A 115 5.74 -2.25 6.45
CA THR A 115 4.45 -1.72 6.89
C THR A 115 4.20 -0.39 6.19
N ILE A 116 3.06 -0.26 5.54
CA ILE A 116 2.64 0.94 4.84
C ILE A 116 1.36 1.43 5.50
N ASN A 117 1.41 2.63 6.06
CA ASN A 117 0.29 3.22 6.79
C ASN A 117 -0.16 4.53 6.14
N PRO A 118 -1.47 4.74 5.96
CA PRO A 118 -1.99 6.07 5.67
C PRO A 118 -1.80 6.98 6.88
N VAL A 119 -2.07 8.28 6.72
CA VAL A 119 -2.04 9.23 7.84
C VAL A 119 -2.89 8.77 9.03
N PRO A 120 -2.45 9.01 10.28
CA PRO A 120 -3.13 8.47 11.46
C PRO A 120 -4.47 9.14 11.78
N PHE A 121 -4.74 10.31 11.21
CA PHE A 121 -5.97 11.08 11.47
C PHE A 121 -6.76 11.26 10.18
N SER A 122 -8.02 10.82 10.20
CA SER A 122 -8.96 10.90 9.07
C SER A 122 -8.36 10.38 7.75
N PRO A 123 -7.81 9.15 7.74
CA PRO A 123 -7.22 8.58 6.53
C PRO A 123 -8.30 8.40 5.47
N ASN A 124 -7.96 8.71 4.21
CA ASN A 124 -8.81 8.47 3.05
C ASN A 124 -8.21 7.48 2.05
N LEU A 125 -6.94 7.20 2.18
CA LEU A 125 -6.20 6.26 1.33
C LEU A 125 -6.39 4.83 1.86
N ASP A 126 -6.93 3.95 1.02
CA ASP A 126 -6.98 2.49 1.20
C ASP A 126 -5.83 1.88 0.39
N ILE A 127 -4.82 1.34 1.08
CA ILE A 127 -3.53 1.01 0.48
C ILE A 127 -3.53 -0.40 -0.09
N LEU A 128 -3.22 -0.52 -1.38
CA LEU A 128 -2.66 -1.71 -1.99
C LEU A 128 -1.14 -1.58 -2.04
N ALA A 129 -0.42 -2.57 -1.54
CA ALA A 129 1.04 -2.67 -1.69
C ALA A 129 1.42 -3.96 -2.39
N GLU A 130 2.32 -3.87 -3.37
CA GLU A 130 2.81 -5.03 -4.12
C GLU A 130 4.33 -5.03 -4.17
N LEU A 131 4.93 -6.16 -3.80
CA LEU A 131 6.39 -6.37 -3.81
C LEU A 131 6.80 -7.13 -5.07
N TYR A 132 7.84 -6.64 -5.73
CA TYR A 132 8.39 -7.22 -6.96
C TYR A 132 9.89 -7.51 -6.85
N ASP A 133 10.37 -8.47 -7.62
CA ASP A 133 11.81 -8.67 -7.85
C ASP A 133 12.37 -7.69 -8.91
N ALA A 134 13.69 -7.72 -9.11
CA ALA A 134 14.38 -6.89 -10.09
C ALA A 134 13.97 -7.15 -11.56
N ASN A 135 13.29 -8.27 -11.86
CA ASN A 135 12.78 -8.60 -13.18
C ASN A 135 11.32 -8.15 -13.38
N GLY A 136 10.70 -7.55 -12.37
CA GLY A 136 9.30 -7.16 -12.39
C GLY A 136 8.32 -8.30 -12.08
N SER A 137 8.81 -9.42 -11.53
CA SER A 137 7.92 -10.52 -11.11
C SER A 137 7.30 -10.19 -9.75
N LEU A 138 5.97 -10.27 -9.66
CA LEU A 138 5.24 -10.06 -8.42
C LEU A 138 5.59 -11.17 -7.41
N ILE A 139 6.00 -10.78 -6.21
CA ILE A 139 6.35 -11.67 -5.10
C ILE A 139 5.21 -11.75 -4.09
N ALA A 140 4.69 -10.59 -3.68
CA ALA A 140 3.66 -10.49 -2.65
C ALA A 140 2.71 -9.33 -2.92
N THR A 141 1.48 -9.47 -2.45
CA THR A 141 0.43 -8.43 -2.49
C THR A 141 -0.18 -8.29 -1.10
N SER A 142 -0.45 -7.08 -0.67
CA SER A 142 -1.16 -6.80 0.58
C SER A 142 -2.25 -5.76 0.36
N ASN A 143 -3.48 -6.16 0.67
CA ASN A 143 -4.68 -5.34 0.72
C ASN A 143 -5.65 -5.94 1.75
N PRO A 144 -5.51 -5.62 3.05
CA PRO A 144 -6.40 -6.13 4.08
C PRO A 144 -7.82 -5.57 3.94
N VAL A 145 -8.80 -6.43 3.70
CA VAL A 145 -10.21 -6.09 3.37
C VAL A 145 -10.88 -5.15 4.38
N ASP A 146 -10.51 -5.21 5.66
CA ASP A 146 -11.12 -4.42 6.73
C ASP A 146 -10.15 -3.39 7.34
N GLY A 147 -9.05 -3.11 6.65
CA GLY A 147 -8.01 -2.14 7.07
C GLY A 147 -7.59 -1.26 5.90
N LEU A 148 -6.96 -0.14 6.20
CA LEU A 148 -6.44 0.81 5.21
C LEU A 148 -4.92 0.73 5.06
N SER A 149 -4.23 0.00 5.96
CA SER A 149 -2.78 -0.22 5.93
C SER A 149 -2.45 -1.51 5.19
N ALA A 150 -1.27 -1.57 4.58
CA ALA A 150 -0.74 -2.78 3.96
C ALA A 150 0.50 -3.31 4.70
N PHE A 151 0.73 -4.63 4.64
CA PHE A 151 1.81 -5.32 5.32
C PHE A 151 2.42 -6.37 4.40
N ILE A 152 3.71 -6.25 4.09
CA ILE A 152 4.48 -7.25 3.36
C ILE A 152 5.38 -7.97 4.38
N ASN A 153 5.24 -9.28 4.48
CA ASN A 153 6.07 -10.13 5.34
C ASN A 153 6.48 -11.38 4.55
N GLU A 154 7.64 -11.30 3.93
CA GLU A 154 8.18 -12.40 3.15
C GLU A 154 9.38 -13.03 3.86
N THR A 155 9.46 -14.35 3.77
CA THR A 155 10.52 -15.12 4.43
C THR A 155 11.47 -15.71 3.41
N ALA A 156 12.76 -15.73 3.78
CA ALA A 156 13.81 -16.39 3.00
C ALA A 156 13.94 -15.85 1.55
N LEU A 157 13.69 -14.55 1.35
CA LEU A 157 13.98 -13.92 0.06
C LEU A 157 15.48 -13.94 -0.22
N PRO A 158 15.92 -14.19 -1.47
CA PRO A 158 17.32 -14.06 -1.88
C PRO A 158 17.87 -12.66 -1.65
N ALA A 159 19.17 -12.51 -1.55
CA ALA A 159 19.79 -11.19 -1.61
C ALA A 159 19.56 -10.58 -3.00
N GLY A 160 19.14 -9.32 -3.05
CA GLY A 160 18.83 -8.65 -4.31
C GLY A 160 18.20 -7.29 -4.15
N GLU A 161 17.90 -6.68 -5.28
CA GLU A 161 17.12 -5.46 -5.37
C GLU A 161 15.63 -5.83 -5.49
N TYR A 162 14.80 -5.08 -4.78
CA TYR A 162 13.35 -5.26 -4.72
C TYR A 162 12.66 -3.93 -4.93
N PHE A 163 11.45 -4.00 -5.49
CA PHE A 163 10.60 -2.86 -5.75
C PHE A 163 9.27 -3.04 -5.02
N ILE A 164 8.72 -1.95 -4.49
CA ILE A 164 7.39 -1.93 -3.91
C ILE A 164 6.57 -0.84 -4.56
N SER A 165 5.36 -1.19 -5.01
CA SER A 165 4.36 -0.22 -5.46
C SER A 165 3.35 0.04 -4.36
N ILE A 166 2.89 1.29 -4.28
CA ILE A 166 1.82 1.77 -3.41
C ILE A 166 0.76 2.39 -4.29
N ASP A 167 -0.49 1.95 -4.12
CA ASP A 167 -1.64 2.40 -4.89
C ASP A 167 -2.83 2.66 -3.95
N GLY A 168 -3.72 3.55 -4.34
CA GLY A 168 -4.97 3.83 -3.67
C GLY A 168 -6.13 3.08 -4.31
N ILE A 169 -6.74 2.12 -3.61
CA ILE A 169 -7.77 1.28 -4.16
C ILE A 169 -9.13 1.41 -3.46
N GLY A 170 -10.12 0.76 -4.03
CA GLY A 170 -11.46 0.61 -3.44
C GLY A 170 -11.65 -0.72 -2.74
N LYS A 171 -12.85 -0.93 -2.20
CA LYS A 171 -13.26 -2.13 -1.51
C LYS A 171 -14.57 -2.67 -2.07
N GLY A 172 -14.59 -3.90 -2.52
CA GLY A 172 -15.81 -4.66 -2.83
C GLY A 172 -16.79 -3.96 -3.77
N ASP A 173 -18.10 -4.18 -3.57
CA ASP A 173 -19.17 -3.56 -4.37
C ASP A 173 -19.61 -2.22 -3.76
N PRO A 174 -19.40 -1.08 -4.43
CA PRO A 174 -19.81 0.23 -3.94
C PRO A 174 -21.34 0.41 -3.87
N LEU A 175 -22.11 -0.39 -4.59
CA LEU A 175 -23.58 -0.40 -4.47
C LEU A 175 -24.06 -1.20 -3.25
N GLY A 176 -23.16 -1.91 -2.57
CA GLY A 176 -23.38 -2.65 -1.33
C GLY A 176 -22.75 -1.96 -0.12
N ILE A 177 -21.65 -2.53 0.37
CA ILE A 177 -20.90 -2.02 1.55
C ILE A 177 -19.47 -1.61 1.21
N GLY A 178 -19.10 -1.61 -0.06
CA GLY A 178 -17.79 -1.22 -0.56
C GLY A 178 -17.76 0.24 -1.03
N TYR A 179 -16.64 0.65 -1.61
CA TYR A 179 -16.40 1.97 -2.22
C TYR A 179 -15.40 1.82 -3.36
N THR A 180 -15.39 2.79 -4.28
CA THR A 180 -14.44 2.81 -5.40
C THR A 180 -13.09 3.38 -4.97
N ASP A 181 -12.10 3.29 -5.84
CA ASP A 181 -10.79 3.93 -5.73
C ASP A 181 -10.84 5.44 -6.03
N TYR A 182 -11.98 6.00 -6.45
CA TYR A 182 -12.13 7.37 -6.95
C TYR A 182 -11.47 8.43 -6.06
N ALA A 183 -11.63 8.33 -4.75
CA ALA A 183 -11.04 9.26 -3.80
C ALA A 183 -10.23 8.54 -2.70
N SER A 184 -9.68 7.37 -3.03
CA SER A 184 -8.69 6.68 -2.21
C SER A 184 -7.33 7.38 -2.36
N LEU A 185 -7.25 8.59 -1.84
CA LEU A 185 -6.15 9.53 -2.01
C LEU A 185 -5.60 9.96 -0.66
N GLY A 186 -4.30 10.23 -0.57
CA GLY A 186 -3.73 10.76 0.66
C GLY A 186 -2.27 10.40 0.88
N GLN A 187 -1.72 11.03 1.91
CA GLN A 187 -0.36 10.76 2.34
C GLN A 187 -0.24 9.43 3.07
N TYR A 188 0.92 8.81 2.92
CA TYR A 188 1.28 7.57 3.61
C TYR A 188 2.73 7.56 4.07
N SER A 189 3.06 6.58 4.92
CA SER A 189 4.42 6.30 5.35
C SER A 189 4.76 4.83 5.16
N ILE A 190 6.01 4.56 4.80
CA ILE A 190 6.60 3.22 4.71
C ILE A 190 7.60 3.08 5.85
N SER A 191 7.55 1.96 6.55
CA SER A 191 8.58 1.53 7.48
C SER A 191 8.86 0.05 7.28
N GLY A 192 10.12 -0.35 7.44
CA GLY A 192 10.46 -1.75 7.22
C GLY A 192 11.80 -2.15 7.81
N ILE A 193 12.01 -3.47 7.87
CA ILE A 193 13.28 -4.08 8.27
C ILE A 193 13.62 -5.17 7.26
N VAL A 194 14.84 -5.13 6.75
CA VAL A 194 15.38 -6.13 5.83
C VAL A 194 16.78 -6.56 6.28
N PRO A 195 17.27 -7.74 5.89
CA PRO A 195 18.65 -8.14 6.13
C PRO A 195 19.64 -7.18 5.47
N ASP A 196 20.75 -6.87 6.14
CA ASP A 196 21.82 -6.05 5.58
C ASP A 196 22.47 -6.80 4.38
N PRO A 197 22.48 -6.23 3.17
CA PRO A 197 23.10 -6.84 2.01
C PRO A 197 24.63 -6.98 2.12
N GLY A 198 25.27 -6.24 3.03
CA GLY A 198 26.69 -6.35 3.34
C GLY A 198 27.05 -7.51 4.27
N VAL A 199 26.09 -8.15 4.92
CA VAL A 199 26.31 -9.33 5.76
C VAL A 199 26.44 -10.55 4.86
N LEU A 200 27.68 -10.97 4.60
CA LEU A 200 27.95 -12.27 4.02
C LEU A 200 27.49 -13.34 5.03
N GLN A 201 26.41 -14.02 4.74
CA GLN A 201 26.04 -15.21 5.52
C GLN A 201 27.21 -16.20 5.41
N SER A 202 27.81 -16.52 6.56
CA SER A 202 28.81 -17.59 6.61
C SER A 202 28.21 -18.85 6.00
N PRO A 203 28.86 -19.53 5.05
CA PRO A 203 28.32 -20.73 4.45
C PRO A 203 27.98 -21.71 5.59
N VAL A 204 26.77 -22.21 5.59
CA VAL A 204 26.39 -23.31 6.50
C VAL A 204 27.36 -24.42 6.28
N ALA A 205 28.15 -24.75 7.30
CA ALA A 205 29.12 -25.85 7.24
C ALA A 205 28.34 -27.13 6.91
N VAL A 206 28.44 -27.59 5.67
CA VAL A 206 27.99 -28.92 5.30
C VAL A 206 28.96 -29.89 5.99
N ALA A 207 28.47 -30.59 7.03
CA ALA A 207 29.25 -31.61 7.69
C ALA A 207 29.60 -32.68 6.64
N SER A 208 30.85 -32.65 6.19
CA SER A 208 31.40 -33.74 5.38
C SER A 208 31.46 -34.98 6.25
N ALA A 209 30.55 -35.92 6.03
CA ALA A 209 30.66 -37.25 6.59
C ALA A 209 31.92 -37.90 5.98
N THR A 210 32.98 -37.97 6.74
CA THR A 210 34.11 -38.82 6.39
C THR A 210 33.70 -40.28 6.54
N LEU A 211 33.52 -40.96 5.41
CA LEU A 211 33.36 -42.42 5.39
C LEU A 211 34.62 -43.05 5.98
N PRO A 212 34.48 -44.01 6.91
CA PRO A 212 35.67 -44.74 7.40
C PRO A 212 36.27 -45.54 6.25
N LEU A 213 37.56 -45.34 5.99
CA LEU A 213 38.35 -46.18 5.11
C LEU A 213 38.48 -47.55 5.75
N ASN A 214 37.69 -48.52 5.32
CA ASN A 214 37.94 -49.93 5.60
C ASN A 214 39.15 -50.38 4.76
N GLY A 215 40.33 -50.35 5.35
CA GLY A 215 41.50 -51.03 4.82
C GLY A 215 41.34 -52.54 4.93
N PRO A 216 41.83 -53.34 3.97
CA PRO A 216 41.83 -54.80 4.09
C PRO A 216 42.71 -55.25 5.26
N ALA A 217 42.21 -56.15 6.10
CA ALA A 217 42.97 -56.84 7.11
C ALA A 217 44.00 -57.79 6.47
N PRO A 218 45.15 -58.02 7.13
CA PRO A 218 46.19 -58.91 6.65
C PRO A 218 45.81 -60.40 6.66
#